data_ef97598c5a1d51604ecee88c0d2ad3c4
#
_entry.id   ef97598c5a1d51604ecee88c0d2ad3c4
#
_cell.length_a   1.000
_cell.length_b   1.000
_cell.length_c   1.000
_cell.angle_alpha   90.00
_cell.angle_beta   90.00
_cell.angle_gamma   90.00
#
_symmetry.space_group_name_H-M   'P 1'
#
loop_
_entity.id
_entity.type
_entity.pdbx_description
1 polymer ?
#
loop_
_entity_poly.entity_id
_entity_poly.type
_entity_poly.pdbx_seq_one_letter_code
_entity_poly.pdbx_strand_id
1 'polypeptide(L)'
;MCVVRIRSGYKKHKQTNTQGDEDTMKGYPWSGTRRRFLQGSAATMAALYGLRPVQALADIPNEYDGSKFQLAAPEPNPKHGGVLRMGILSRLPHFDFHQSGTIGSLGSQACMYDNLIRHDPRDSGKTIIPDLAHSWEIAKDNKTFTFFLRKGVVFSDGADLTADDVKATFDRIAKPPEGVSIPRSILFKSVSEIVTPDKYTVQFKLSAPRSPSFIMAAIASGWNGIVRKKTLEDNNYNLRKVADIPGTGPFKSVRRVENEVWVMEKKKDYWNKNLPYLDGIEFYNLIPFSPELGSAVLSNRVDYARIVDPVTARKAKSTPGMSTTAFNQSVIQGIWINDKKKPFDDPRVRRAFHLAMDRHVMVDVTKDVAPMRVGGFIYPFSEFATPTDQLFKRVGYQEDPTAAIKEAKALMTAAGYGNGIKGLDFMVRDIASFKLWSQAFQAMLQQNIDVQCNLRTVVESVWFDDATSGHFDLCIGAIVSTLLDPSDYFNAWYRPSGPQDYSFWNNAKFNDLVDQIDTELDPAKRKALIRQAEEIMEQDPPVLPVCWEQINDVWWTYLKGYNPYDYFGLYDVAREDIFWLDKA
;
A
#
# COMPACT_ATOMS: atom_id res chain seq x y z
N MET A 1 36.18 -40.53 -4.43
CA MET A 1 37.11 -40.86 -5.51
C MET A 1 36.36 -40.89 -6.82
N CYS A 2 36.46 -39.82 -7.61
CA CYS A 2 36.51 -39.81 -9.08
C CYS A 2 36.67 -38.33 -9.48
N VAL A 3 37.90 -38.04 -9.90
CA VAL A 3 38.37 -36.74 -10.39
C VAL A 3 38.15 -36.73 -11.89
N VAL A 4 37.40 -35.76 -12.43
CA VAL A 4 37.40 -35.49 -13.87
C VAL A 4 37.98 -34.11 -14.12
N ARG A 5 39.18 -34.11 -14.73
CA ARG A 5 39.88 -32.95 -15.30
C ARG A 5 39.24 -32.59 -16.64
N ILE A 6 38.89 -31.32 -16.85
CA ILE A 6 38.65 -30.76 -18.18
C ILE A 6 39.76 -29.75 -18.51
N ARG A 7 40.41 -30.00 -19.65
CA ARG A 7 41.50 -29.22 -20.22
C ARG A 7 40.99 -27.94 -20.91
N SER A 8 41.73 -26.86 -20.71
CA SER A 8 41.66 -25.61 -21.45
C SER A 8 42.14 -25.78 -22.91
N GLY A 9 41.40 -25.16 -23.84
CA GLY A 9 41.81 -25.01 -25.24
C GLY A 9 41.64 -23.58 -25.71
N TYR A 10 42.72 -22.77 -25.61
CA TYR A 10 42.80 -21.45 -26.24
C TYR A 10 43.19 -21.63 -27.72
N LYS A 11 42.40 -21.09 -28.64
CA LYS A 11 42.80 -20.81 -30.02
C LYS A 11 42.90 -19.31 -30.26
N LYS A 12 44.11 -18.83 -30.47
CA LYS A 12 44.42 -17.50 -31.01
C LYS A 12 44.02 -17.46 -32.49
N HIS A 13 43.33 -16.42 -32.92
CA HIS A 13 43.27 -16.00 -34.32
C HIS A 13 43.94 -14.64 -34.49
N LYS A 14 44.73 -14.58 -35.55
CA LYS A 14 45.65 -13.51 -35.97
C LYS A 14 44.88 -12.28 -36.47
N GLN A 15 45.49 -11.12 -36.14
CA GLN A 15 45.24 -9.84 -36.81
C GLN A 15 45.72 -9.89 -38.28
N THR A 16 44.91 -9.31 -39.17
CA THR A 16 45.40 -8.82 -40.47
C THR A 16 45.01 -7.34 -40.59
N ASN A 17 46.05 -6.53 -40.69
CA ASN A 17 46.01 -5.11 -41.08
C ASN A 17 45.60 -4.99 -42.55
N THR A 18 44.69 -4.03 -42.83
CA THR A 18 44.68 -3.33 -44.13
C THR A 18 44.46 -1.83 -43.89
N GLN A 19 45.40 -1.04 -44.35
CA GLN A 19 45.42 0.41 -44.49
C GLN A 19 44.53 0.89 -45.67
N GLY A 20 44.05 2.13 -45.56
CA GLY A 20 43.54 2.98 -46.66
C GLY A 20 42.03 3.32 -46.48
N ASP A 21 41.57 4.51 -46.22
CA ASP A 21 41.70 5.77 -46.89
C ASP A 21 41.15 6.90 -46.00
N GLU A 22 41.92 7.97 -45.87
CA GLU A 22 41.44 9.29 -45.48
C GLU A 22 40.68 9.91 -46.65
N ASP A 23 39.40 10.26 -46.45
CA ASP A 23 38.88 11.49 -47.07
C ASP A 23 37.51 11.92 -46.50
N THR A 24 37.51 13.18 -46.06
CA THR A 24 36.37 14.12 -46.00
C THR A 24 35.09 13.75 -45.24
N MET A 25 35.03 14.18 -43.98
CA MET A 25 33.73 14.57 -43.42
C MET A 25 33.77 16.01 -42.87
N LYS A 26 33.21 16.90 -43.68
CA LYS A 26 32.85 18.27 -43.30
C LYS A 26 31.80 18.25 -42.19
N GLY A 27 32.03 19.10 -41.19
CA GLY A 27 31.21 19.23 -40.00
C GLY A 27 29.76 19.60 -40.26
N TYR A 28 28.86 18.95 -39.52
CA TYR A 28 27.50 19.40 -39.31
C TYR A 28 27.38 20.02 -37.91
N PRO A 29 26.77 21.20 -37.79
CA PRO A 29 26.63 21.86 -36.49
C PRO A 29 25.51 21.19 -35.66
N TRP A 30 25.86 20.54 -34.61
CA TRP A 30 24.95 20.04 -33.58
C TRP A 30 24.65 21.16 -32.56
N SER A 31 23.67 22.00 -32.88
CA SER A 31 23.05 22.85 -31.88
C SER A 31 21.59 23.09 -32.24
N GLY A 32 20.68 22.62 -31.42
CA GLY A 32 19.29 23.08 -31.45
C GLY A 32 18.17 22.06 -31.29
N THR A 33 18.42 20.77 -31.44
CA THR A 33 17.30 19.80 -31.54
C THR A 33 17.06 18.99 -30.24
N ARG A 34 18.02 18.86 -29.35
CA ARG A 34 17.84 18.12 -28.09
C ARG A 34 16.96 18.86 -27.06
N ARG A 35 16.99 20.19 -27.02
CA ARG A 35 16.17 20.96 -26.09
C ARG A 35 14.68 20.98 -26.42
N ARG A 36 14.31 20.84 -27.69
CA ARG A 36 12.90 20.78 -28.13
C ARG A 36 12.31 19.37 -28.05
N PHE A 37 13.14 18.33 -28.16
CA PHE A 37 12.67 16.94 -28.04
C PHE A 37 12.40 16.54 -26.57
N LEU A 38 13.17 17.07 -25.61
CA LEU A 38 12.95 16.84 -24.18
C LEU A 38 11.79 17.67 -23.62
N GLN A 39 11.48 18.82 -24.18
CA GLN A 39 10.30 19.61 -23.79
C GLN A 39 8.99 19.07 -24.40
N GLY A 40 9.05 18.43 -25.56
CA GLY A 40 7.89 17.75 -26.18
C GLY A 40 7.55 16.42 -25.51
N SER A 41 8.54 15.64 -25.06
CA SER A 41 8.31 14.33 -24.43
C SER A 41 7.76 14.42 -23.02
N ALA A 42 8.12 15.44 -22.22
CA ALA A 42 7.56 15.61 -20.88
C ALA A 42 6.08 16.04 -20.91
N ALA A 43 5.70 16.92 -21.85
CA ALA A 43 4.31 17.35 -22.01
C ALA A 43 3.43 16.27 -22.66
N THR A 44 3.97 15.45 -23.55
CA THR A 44 3.23 14.38 -24.25
C THR A 44 3.09 13.13 -23.37
N MET A 45 4.05 12.87 -22.49
CA MET A 45 3.94 11.78 -21.48
C MET A 45 2.96 12.13 -20.38
N ALA A 46 2.87 13.39 -19.93
CA ALA A 46 1.86 13.85 -18.97
C ALA A 46 0.42 13.76 -19.53
N ALA A 47 0.24 13.87 -20.85
CA ALA A 47 -1.06 13.74 -21.50
C ALA A 47 -1.47 12.27 -21.78
N LEU A 48 -0.51 11.34 -21.86
CA LEU A 48 -0.78 9.90 -22.08
C LEU A 48 -1.03 9.09 -20.81
N TYR A 49 -0.61 9.62 -19.67
CA TYR A 49 -0.83 8.99 -18.37
C TYR A 49 -1.52 10.00 -17.44
N GLY A 50 -2.72 10.42 -17.73
CA GLY A 50 -3.56 11.29 -16.91
C GLY A 50 -3.14 11.43 -15.42
N LEU A 51 -1.92 11.93 -15.15
CA LEU A 51 -1.40 12.24 -13.83
C LEU A 51 -2.13 13.50 -13.33
N ARG A 52 -3.41 13.33 -13.01
CA ARG A 52 -4.08 14.29 -12.14
C ARG A 52 -3.48 14.10 -10.75
N PRO A 53 -3.03 15.18 -10.09
CA PRO A 53 -2.73 15.09 -8.66
C PRO A 53 -3.95 14.47 -8.00
N VAL A 54 -3.74 13.52 -7.10
CA VAL A 54 -4.83 12.98 -6.29
C VAL A 54 -5.38 14.18 -5.54
N GLN A 55 -6.55 14.65 -5.94
CA GLN A 55 -7.25 15.66 -5.16
C GLN A 55 -7.49 15.08 -3.78
N ALA A 56 -7.34 15.92 -2.75
CA ALA A 56 -7.79 15.62 -1.41
C ALA A 56 -9.17 14.94 -1.49
N LEU A 57 -9.47 14.07 -0.54
CA LEU A 57 -10.83 13.58 -0.36
C LEU A 57 -11.76 14.79 -0.50
N ALA A 58 -12.69 14.72 -1.45
CA ALA A 58 -13.62 15.82 -1.71
C ALA A 58 -14.19 16.34 -0.39
N ASP A 59 -14.38 17.65 -0.26
CA ASP A 59 -14.92 18.27 0.95
C ASP A 59 -16.11 17.45 1.46
N ILE A 60 -15.94 16.82 2.61
CA ILE A 60 -16.98 15.98 3.21
C ILE A 60 -18.04 16.92 3.80
N PRO A 61 -19.29 16.88 3.31
CA PRO A 61 -20.33 17.74 3.84
C PRO A 61 -20.65 17.36 5.28
N ASN A 62 -20.89 18.38 6.14
CA ASN A 62 -21.26 18.16 7.53
C ASN A 62 -22.61 17.43 7.66
N GLU A 63 -23.48 17.57 6.68
CA GLU A 63 -24.76 16.86 6.60
C GLU A 63 -24.90 16.24 5.21
N TYR A 64 -25.27 14.97 5.16
CA TYR A 64 -25.48 14.24 3.91
C TYR A 64 -26.69 13.32 4.02
N ASP A 65 -27.71 13.54 3.18
CA ASP A 65 -28.84 12.63 3.01
C ASP A 65 -28.65 11.75 1.77
N GLY A 66 -28.19 10.54 1.99
CA GLY A 66 -28.05 9.51 0.97
C GLY A 66 -29.17 8.46 0.97
N SER A 67 -30.34 8.77 1.53
CA SER A 67 -31.45 7.82 1.66
C SER A 67 -31.89 7.21 0.32
N LYS A 68 -31.72 7.95 -0.79
CA LYS A 68 -32.03 7.50 -2.15
C LYS A 68 -30.78 6.99 -2.91
N PHE A 69 -29.60 7.02 -2.30
CA PHE A 69 -28.37 6.60 -2.95
C PHE A 69 -28.37 5.09 -3.16
N GLN A 70 -28.05 4.66 -4.38
CA GLN A 70 -27.78 3.28 -4.74
C GLN A 70 -26.52 3.25 -5.63
N LEU A 71 -25.57 2.43 -5.25
CA LEU A 71 -24.38 2.19 -6.06
C LEU A 71 -24.79 1.37 -7.30
N ALA A 72 -24.22 1.71 -8.44
CA ALA A 72 -24.42 1.03 -9.72
C ALA A 72 -23.12 0.98 -10.50
N ALA A 73 -23.03 0.12 -11.53
CA ALA A 73 -21.89 0.09 -12.43
C ALA A 73 -21.69 1.44 -13.12
N PRO A 74 -20.42 1.80 -13.42
CA PRO A 74 -20.13 3.04 -14.14
C PRO A 74 -20.53 2.96 -15.63
N GLU A 75 -20.58 1.77 -16.22
CA GLU A 75 -21.02 1.57 -17.59
C GLU A 75 -22.54 1.37 -17.67
N PRO A 76 -23.17 1.85 -18.74
CA PRO A 76 -24.60 1.64 -18.96
C PRO A 76 -24.90 0.17 -19.31
N ASN A 77 -26.11 -0.28 -18.94
CA ASN A 77 -26.64 -1.60 -19.27
C ASN A 77 -25.77 -2.77 -18.82
N PRO A 78 -25.40 -2.87 -17.53
CA PRO A 78 -24.63 -3.99 -17.02
C PRO A 78 -25.40 -5.31 -17.21
N LYS A 79 -24.67 -6.36 -17.61
CA LYS A 79 -25.24 -7.73 -17.71
C LYS A 79 -25.23 -8.39 -16.34
N HIS A 80 -26.26 -9.17 -16.06
CA HIS A 80 -26.32 -10.01 -14.87
C HIS A 80 -25.89 -11.42 -15.20
N GLY A 81 -25.24 -12.09 -14.22
CA GLY A 81 -24.84 -13.47 -14.30
C GLY A 81 -23.34 -13.68 -14.54
N GLY A 82 -22.94 -14.94 -14.53
CA GLY A 82 -21.58 -15.37 -14.71
C GLY A 82 -20.74 -15.34 -13.42
N VAL A 83 -19.63 -16.09 -13.47
CA VAL A 83 -18.68 -16.20 -12.37
C VAL A 83 -17.36 -15.57 -12.79
N LEU A 84 -16.87 -14.61 -12.01
CA LEU A 84 -15.58 -13.97 -12.19
C LEU A 84 -14.47 -14.86 -11.63
N ARG A 85 -13.46 -15.17 -12.43
CA ARG A 85 -12.26 -15.89 -11.99
C ARG A 85 -11.13 -14.90 -11.75
N MET A 86 -10.71 -14.75 -10.49
CA MET A 86 -9.65 -13.82 -10.09
C MET A 86 -8.38 -14.56 -9.67
N GLY A 87 -7.25 -14.15 -10.22
CA GLY A 87 -5.94 -14.43 -9.65
C GLY A 87 -5.65 -13.44 -8.53
N ILE A 88 -5.85 -13.88 -7.30
CA ILE A 88 -5.51 -13.08 -6.13
C ILE A 88 -4.65 -13.93 -5.20
N LEU A 89 -3.78 -13.28 -4.47
CA LEU A 89 -2.96 -13.83 -3.47
C LEU A 89 -3.78 -14.35 -2.31
N SER A 90 -3.56 -15.48 -1.74
CA SER A 90 -2.50 -15.84 -0.81
C SER A 90 -2.96 -16.86 0.22
N ARG A 91 -2.00 -17.39 0.93
CA ARG A 91 -2.23 -17.98 2.26
C ARG A 91 -2.86 -16.97 3.19
N LEU A 92 -4.12 -17.17 3.54
CA LEU A 92 -4.73 -16.46 4.67
C LEU A 92 -4.07 -16.95 5.95
N PRO A 93 -3.42 -16.10 6.73
CA PRO A 93 -2.90 -16.51 8.03
C PRO A 93 -4.05 -16.85 8.99
N HIS A 94 -5.17 -16.18 8.84
CA HIS A 94 -6.43 -16.35 9.57
C HIS A 94 -7.54 -15.51 8.92
N PHE A 95 -8.81 -15.73 9.33
CA PHE A 95 -9.97 -15.04 8.76
C PHE A 95 -10.28 -13.69 9.40
N ASP A 96 -9.66 -13.34 10.50
CA ASP A 96 -9.87 -12.07 11.19
C ASP A 96 -9.14 -10.93 10.45
N PHE A 97 -9.83 -10.34 9.48
CA PHE A 97 -9.26 -9.25 8.69
C PHE A 97 -8.99 -7.98 9.50
N HIS A 98 -9.69 -7.76 10.64
CA HIS A 98 -9.36 -6.66 11.54
C HIS A 98 -7.96 -6.81 12.17
N GLN A 99 -7.52 -8.04 12.46
CA GLN A 99 -6.20 -8.33 13.01
C GLN A 99 -5.11 -8.50 11.95
N SER A 100 -5.42 -8.28 10.68
CA SER A 100 -4.47 -8.43 9.59
C SER A 100 -4.08 -7.09 8.97
N GLY A 101 -2.88 -7.03 8.38
CA GLY A 101 -2.39 -5.93 7.54
C GLY A 101 -2.00 -6.41 6.15
N THR A 102 -2.37 -7.66 5.75
CA THR A 102 -1.95 -8.23 4.46
C THR A 102 -3.09 -8.23 3.44
N ILE A 103 -2.76 -7.90 2.20
CA ILE A 103 -3.68 -7.94 1.07
C ILE A 103 -4.38 -9.30 0.95
N GLY A 104 -3.66 -10.38 1.26
CA GLY A 104 -4.22 -11.72 1.23
C GLY A 104 -5.40 -11.92 2.16
N SER A 105 -5.44 -11.23 3.29
CA SER A 105 -6.56 -11.34 4.22
C SER A 105 -7.77 -10.54 3.77
N LEU A 106 -7.60 -9.32 3.28
CA LEU A 106 -8.74 -8.48 2.90
C LEU A 106 -9.18 -8.71 1.45
N GLY A 107 -8.23 -8.87 0.52
CA GLY A 107 -8.53 -8.88 -0.92
C GLY A 107 -9.56 -9.93 -1.36
N SER A 108 -9.59 -11.10 -0.71
CA SER A 108 -10.61 -12.14 -0.99
C SER A 108 -11.83 -12.09 -0.07
N GLN A 109 -11.74 -11.37 1.05
CA GLN A 109 -12.82 -11.30 2.03
C GLN A 109 -13.67 -10.03 1.89
N ALA A 110 -13.14 -8.95 1.28
CA ALA A 110 -13.81 -7.66 1.19
C ALA A 110 -15.23 -7.79 0.61
N CYS A 111 -15.44 -8.66 -0.37
CA CYS A 111 -16.74 -8.88 -0.99
C CYS A 111 -17.81 -9.51 -0.06
N MET A 112 -17.41 -10.03 1.11
CA MET A 112 -18.33 -10.60 2.09
C MET A 112 -18.86 -9.57 3.11
N TYR A 113 -18.25 -8.39 3.18
CA TYR A 113 -18.56 -7.39 4.21
C TYR A 113 -18.93 -6.05 3.60
N ASP A 114 -19.85 -5.34 4.26
CA ASP A 114 -20.07 -3.92 4.06
C ASP A 114 -19.41 -3.12 5.19
N ASN A 115 -19.13 -1.85 4.90
CA ASN A 115 -18.62 -0.88 5.84
C ASN A 115 -19.74 0.04 6.34
N LEU A 116 -19.47 0.84 7.36
CA LEU A 116 -20.44 1.86 7.78
C LEU A 116 -20.69 2.88 6.66
N ILE A 117 -19.62 3.41 6.10
CA ILE A 117 -19.52 4.21 4.86
C ILE A 117 -18.35 3.65 4.04
N ARG A 118 -18.26 3.95 2.76
CA ARG A 118 -17.20 3.40 1.91
C ARG A 118 -16.63 4.42 0.94
N HIS A 119 -15.48 4.11 0.39
CA HIS A 119 -14.92 4.81 -0.75
C HIS A 119 -15.65 4.45 -2.05
N ASP A 120 -15.85 5.42 -2.94
CA ASP A 120 -16.57 5.19 -4.21
C ASP A 120 -15.69 4.40 -5.20
N PRO A 121 -16.03 3.17 -5.58
CA PRO A 121 -15.27 2.38 -6.53
C PRO A 121 -15.32 2.95 -7.97
N ARG A 122 -16.23 3.87 -8.25
CA ARG A 122 -16.40 4.45 -9.60
C ARG A 122 -15.41 5.58 -9.87
N ASP A 123 -14.85 6.21 -8.83
CA ASP A 123 -13.88 7.31 -8.94
C ASP A 123 -12.50 6.96 -8.36
N SER A 124 -12.19 5.68 -8.26
CA SER A 124 -10.93 5.17 -7.68
C SER A 124 -10.79 5.48 -6.19
N GLY A 125 -11.89 5.51 -5.45
CA GLY A 125 -11.90 5.68 -3.99
C GLY A 125 -11.69 7.11 -3.50
N LYS A 126 -11.86 8.12 -4.35
CA LYS A 126 -11.63 9.52 -3.97
C LYS A 126 -12.76 10.13 -3.15
N THR A 127 -13.98 9.65 -3.35
CA THR A 127 -15.18 10.16 -2.67
C THR A 127 -15.62 9.17 -1.59
N ILE A 128 -16.12 9.67 -0.48
CA ILE A 128 -16.83 8.88 0.54
C ILE A 128 -18.32 8.85 0.19
N ILE A 129 -18.88 7.66 0.15
CA ILE A 129 -20.30 7.42 -0.19
C ILE A 129 -20.99 6.59 0.89
N PRO A 130 -22.34 6.60 0.92
CA PRO A 130 -23.14 5.71 1.76
C PRO A 130 -22.82 4.23 1.53
N ASP A 131 -22.89 3.47 2.63
CA ASP A 131 -22.87 2.02 2.62
C ASP A 131 -23.96 1.50 3.57
N LEU A 132 -23.62 0.86 4.71
CA LEU A 132 -24.61 0.50 5.74
C LEU A 132 -25.29 1.71 6.37
N ALA A 133 -24.57 2.82 6.54
CA ALA A 133 -25.17 4.11 6.83
C ALA A 133 -25.59 4.77 5.51
N HIS A 134 -26.86 5.16 5.42
CA HIS A 134 -27.36 5.91 4.27
C HIS A 134 -27.15 7.42 4.39
N SER A 135 -26.97 7.95 5.60
CA SER A 135 -26.85 9.38 5.88
C SER A 135 -25.91 9.61 7.07
N TRP A 136 -25.38 10.81 7.18
CA TRP A 136 -24.59 11.23 8.35
C TRP A 136 -24.75 12.71 8.67
N GLU A 137 -24.40 13.06 9.90
CA GLU A 137 -24.28 14.42 10.42
C GLU A 137 -22.98 14.57 11.20
N ILE A 138 -22.25 15.66 10.98
CA ILE A 138 -21.03 16.01 11.70
C ILE A 138 -21.29 17.29 12.48
N ALA A 139 -21.11 17.24 13.79
CA ALA A 139 -21.28 18.41 14.65
C ALA A 139 -20.27 19.52 14.29
N LYS A 140 -20.64 20.78 14.46
CA LYS A 140 -19.80 21.95 14.10
C LYS A 140 -18.45 22.00 14.82
N ASP A 141 -18.34 21.35 15.98
CA ASP A 141 -17.11 21.26 16.76
C ASP A 141 -16.20 20.10 16.30
N ASN A 142 -16.60 19.34 15.27
CA ASN A 142 -15.89 18.16 14.76
C ASN A 142 -15.57 17.10 15.82
N LYS A 143 -16.43 16.97 16.85
CA LYS A 143 -16.29 15.97 17.92
C LYS A 143 -17.35 14.89 17.92
N THR A 144 -18.47 15.10 17.22
CA THR A 144 -19.55 14.11 17.14
C THR A 144 -19.89 13.82 15.69
N PHE A 145 -19.82 12.56 15.32
CA PHE A 145 -20.15 12.04 14.01
C PHE A 145 -21.31 11.07 14.16
N THR A 146 -22.47 11.41 13.60
CA THR A 146 -23.70 10.62 13.68
C THR A 146 -23.99 9.95 12.35
N PHE A 147 -24.29 8.66 12.37
CA PHE A 147 -24.60 7.84 11.21
C PHE A 147 -25.96 7.19 11.34
N PHE A 148 -26.78 7.24 10.29
CA PHE A 148 -28.11 6.66 10.21
C PHE A 148 -28.09 5.40 9.33
N LEU A 149 -28.41 4.25 9.93
CA LEU A 149 -28.28 2.95 9.28
C LEU A 149 -29.47 2.60 8.39
N ARG A 150 -29.21 1.85 7.32
CA ARG A 150 -30.25 1.21 6.52
C ARG A 150 -31.01 0.18 7.34
N LYS A 151 -32.34 0.13 7.16
CA LYS A 151 -33.18 -0.88 7.78
C LYS A 151 -33.31 -2.11 6.87
N GLY A 152 -33.48 -3.29 7.47
CA GLY A 152 -33.67 -4.54 6.74
C GLY A 152 -32.42 -5.11 6.10
N VAL A 153 -31.24 -4.67 6.52
CA VAL A 153 -29.97 -5.32 6.18
C VAL A 153 -29.81 -6.56 7.04
N VAL A 154 -29.41 -7.68 6.43
CA VAL A 154 -29.20 -8.96 7.12
C VAL A 154 -27.79 -9.48 6.89
N PHE A 155 -27.23 -10.16 7.87
CA PHE A 155 -25.99 -10.92 7.74
C PHE A 155 -26.22 -12.21 6.92
N SER A 156 -25.16 -12.86 6.48
CA SER A 156 -25.24 -14.11 5.71
C SER A 156 -25.83 -15.29 6.49
N ASP A 157 -25.93 -15.19 7.80
CA ASP A 157 -26.61 -16.14 8.69
C ASP A 157 -28.11 -15.79 8.95
N GLY A 158 -28.62 -14.75 8.31
CA GLY A 158 -30.02 -14.31 8.38
C GLY A 158 -30.35 -13.38 9.54
N ALA A 159 -29.37 -12.99 10.38
CA ALA A 159 -29.60 -12.06 11.47
C ALA A 159 -29.68 -10.60 10.98
N ASP A 160 -30.56 -9.80 11.60
CA ASP A 160 -30.66 -8.36 11.33
C ASP A 160 -29.38 -7.61 11.75
N LEU A 161 -28.96 -6.64 10.92
CA LEU A 161 -27.97 -5.64 11.30
C LEU A 161 -28.61 -4.57 12.21
N THR A 162 -27.90 -4.20 13.25
CA THR A 162 -28.27 -3.12 14.16
C THR A 162 -27.10 -2.18 14.48
N ALA A 163 -27.38 -1.05 15.09
CA ALA A 163 -26.36 -0.12 15.58
C ALA A 163 -25.40 -0.77 16.60
N ASP A 164 -25.87 -1.76 17.35
CA ASP A 164 -25.04 -2.52 18.31
C ASP A 164 -23.93 -3.31 17.63
N ASP A 165 -24.14 -3.83 16.41
CA ASP A 165 -23.12 -4.55 15.64
C ASP A 165 -22.02 -3.59 15.20
N VAL A 166 -22.40 -2.40 14.73
CA VAL A 166 -21.47 -1.33 14.36
C VAL A 166 -20.67 -0.88 15.58
N LYS A 167 -21.35 -0.63 16.72
CA LYS A 167 -20.69 -0.27 17.97
C LYS A 167 -19.70 -1.35 18.42
N ALA A 168 -20.09 -2.61 18.46
CA ALA A 168 -19.24 -3.71 18.89
C ALA A 168 -18.00 -3.86 17.98
N THR A 169 -18.18 -3.69 16.67
CA THR A 169 -17.09 -3.68 15.69
C THR A 169 -16.09 -2.57 15.99
N PHE A 170 -16.54 -1.32 16.09
CA PHE A 170 -15.64 -0.18 16.26
C PHE A 170 -15.10 -0.04 17.69
N ASP A 171 -15.82 -0.46 18.72
CA ASP A 171 -15.27 -0.57 20.09
C ASP A 171 -14.09 -1.54 20.11
N ARG A 172 -14.22 -2.70 19.45
CA ARG A 172 -13.14 -3.67 19.30
C ARG A 172 -11.94 -3.11 18.52
N ILE A 173 -12.20 -2.34 17.44
CA ILE A 173 -11.13 -1.74 16.62
C ILE A 173 -10.42 -0.63 17.40
N ALA A 174 -11.16 0.27 18.05
CA ALA A 174 -10.61 1.41 18.78
C ALA A 174 -9.88 1.00 20.07
N LYS A 175 -10.40 -0.01 20.76
CA LYS A 175 -9.86 -0.51 22.05
C LYS A 175 -9.81 -2.04 22.01
N PRO A 176 -8.84 -2.63 21.31
CA PRO A 176 -8.74 -4.09 21.19
C PRO A 176 -8.63 -4.74 22.57
N PRO A 177 -9.35 -5.85 22.83
CA PRO A 177 -9.19 -6.62 24.05
C PRO A 177 -7.78 -7.22 24.19
N GLU A 178 -7.43 -7.66 25.39
CA GLU A 178 -6.16 -8.36 25.63
C GLU A 178 -5.98 -9.56 24.68
N GLY A 179 -4.80 -9.69 24.09
CA GLY A 179 -4.47 -10.74 23.12
C GLY A 179 -5.03 -10.53 21.71
N VAL A 180 -5.72 -9.41 21.44
CA VAL A 180 -6.20 -9.01 20.12
C VAL A 180 -5.39 -7.80 19.63
N SER A 181 -4.68 -7.95 18.53
CA SER A 181 -3.87 -6.87 17.94
C SER A 181 -4.51 -6.37 16.64
N ILE A 182 -4.95 -5.12 16.63
CA ILE A 182 -5.57 -4.48 15.46
C ILE A 182 -4.71 -3.30 15.02
N PRO A 183 -4.00 -3.40 13.89
CA PRO A 183 -3.06 -2.36 13.44
C PRO A 183 -3.70 -0.97 13.29
N ARG A 184 -4.99 -0.90 12.93
CA ARG A 184 -5.71 0.36 12.71
C ARG A 184 -6.30 0.99 13.96
N SER A 185 -6.15 0.38 15.14
CA SER A 185 -6.63 0.96 16.40
C SER A 185 -6.13 2.39 16.63
N ILE A 186 -4.93 2.69 16.15
CA ILE A 186 -4.30 4.02 16.26
C ILE A 186 -5.13 5.11 15.58
N LEU A 187 -5.84 4.81 14.49
CA LEU A 187 -6.69 5.77 13.77
C LEU A 187 -7.89 6.24 14.61
N PHE A 188 -8.30 5.42 15.56
CA PHE A 188 -9.46 5.65 16.43
C PHE A 188 -9.07 6.09 17.86
N LYS A 189 -7.80 6.42 18.11
CA LYS A 189 -7.31 6.84 19.44
C LYS A 189 -8.08 8.05 20.01
N SER A 190 -8.58 8.94 19.14
CA SER A 190 -9.39 10.08 19.55
C SER A 190 -10.85 9.72 19.85
N VAL A 191 -11.32 8.53 19.51
CA VAL A 191 -12.69 8.08 19.81
C VAL A 191 -12.78 7.75 21.31
N SER A 192 -13.49 8.59 22.04
CA SER A 192 -13.71 8.41 23.48
C SER A 192 -14.83 7.43 23.78
N GLU A 193 -15.92 7.53 22.99
CA GLU A 193 -17.14 6.76 23.17
C GLU A 193 -17.87 6.53 21.84
N ILE A 194 -18.51 5.36 21.68
CA ILE A 194 -19.46 5.08 20.62
C ILE A 194 -20.79 4.76 21.27
N VAL A 195 -21.85 5.51 20.93
CA VAL A 195 -23.19 5.33 21.48
C VAL A 195 -24.18 4.95 20.39
N THR A 196 -25.21 4.20 20.80
CA THR A 196 -26.33 3.77 19.94
C THR A 196 -27.63 4.32 20.50
N PRO A 197 -28.03 5.58 20.18
CA PRO A 197 -29.24 6.20 20.70
C PRO A 197 -30.51 5.40 20.42
N ASP A 198 -30.51 4.69 19.29
CA ASP A 198 -31.59 3.76 18.91
C ASP A 198 -31.00 2.61 18.04
N LYS A 199 -31.89 1.68 17.62
CA LYS A 199 -31.51 0.48 16.82
C LYS A 199 -30.76 0.79 15.53
N TYR A 200 -30.88 1.99 14.96
CA TYR A 200 -30.38 2.36 13.64
C TYR A 200 -29.56 3.65 13.63
N THR A 201 -29.18 4.17 14.78
CA THR A 201 -28.33 5.38 14.90
C THR A 201 -27.07 5.07 15.68
N VAL A 202 -25.90 5.45 15.12
CA VAL A 202 -24.59 5.29 15.75
C VAL A 202 -23.92 6.66 15.84
N GLN A 203 -23.37 7.01 17.00
CA GLN A 203 -22.60 8.24 17.19
C GLN A 203 -21.20 7.93 17.70
N PHE A 204 -20.20 8.45 16.98
CA PHE A 204 -18.81 8.48 17.42
C PHE A 204 -18.55 9.81 18.12
N LYS A 205 -18.12 9.76 19.38
CA LYS A 205 -17.73 10.93 20.17
C LYS A 205 -16.21 10.96 20.33
N LEU A 206 -15.61 12.09 20.01
CA LEU A 206 -14.17 12.28 20.06
C LEU A 206 -13.76 13.09 21.29
N SER A 207 -12.61 12.76 21.89
CA SER A 207 -11.99 13.50 23.00
C SER A 207 -11.47 14.88 22.56
N ALA A 208 -11.04 15.00 21.30
CA ALA A 208 -10.57 16.25 20.67
C ALA A 208 -11.14 16.37 19.26
N PRO A 209 -11.27 17.59 18.70
CA PRO A 209 -11.66 17.78 17.30
C PRO A 209 -10.70 17.06 16.36
N ARG A 210 -11.22 16.51 15.28
CA ARG A 210 -10.42 15.90 14.20
C ARG A 210 -10.96 16.36 12.85
N SER A 211 -10.08 16.40 11.86
CA SER A 211 -10.51 16.66 10.49
C SER A 211 -11.60 15.66 10.06
N PRO A 212 -12.75 16.12 9.54
CA PRO A 212 -13.76 15.22 9.00
C PRO A 212 -13.21 14.27 7.94
N SER A 213 -12.33 14.73 7.04
CA SER A 213 -11.71 13.88 6.01
C SER A 213 -10.91 12.73 6.61
N PHE A 214 -10.19 12.96 7.71
CA PHE A 214 -9.43 11.90 8.38
C PHE A 214 -10.36 10.85 9.02
N ILE A 215 -11.32 11.28 9.85
CA ILE A 215 -12.23 10.34 10.56
C ILE A 215 -13.12 9.57 9.58
N MET A 216 -13.68 10.25 8.58
CA MET A 216 -14.54 9.60 7.60
C MET A 216 -13.76 8.59 6.74
N ALA A 217 -12.54 8.93 6.32
CA ALA A 217 -11.68 7.99 5.61
C ALA A 217 -11.27 6.79 6.49
N ALA A 218 -10.96 7.03 7.77
CA ALA A 218 -10.66 5.95 8.71
C ALA A 218 -11.85 4.99 8.88
N ILE A 219 -13.07 5.52 9.03
CA ILE A 219 -14.30 4.72 9.13
C ILE A 219 -14.60 3.97 7.82
N ALA A 220 -14.38 4.62 6.66
CA ALA A 220 -14.63 4.06 5.33
C ALA A 220 -13.59 3.01 4.90
N SER A 221 -12.50 2.85 5.64
CA SER A 221 -11.45 1.89 5.27
C SER A 221 -12.02 0.46 5.16
N GLY A 222 -11.74 -0.23 4.07
CA GLY A 222 -12.20 -1.61 3.81
C GLY A 222 -11.82 -2.63 4.88
N TRP A 223 -10.80 -2.31 5.70
CA TRP A 223 -10.41 -3.10 6.86
C TRP A 223 -11.40 -3.04 8.02
N ASN A 224 -12.38 -2.13 7.97
CA ASN A 224 -13.34 -1.89 9.05
C ASN A 224 -14.74 -2.40 8.68
N GLY A 225 -14.81 -3.48 7.91
CA GLY A 225 -16.06 -4.18 7.61
C GLY A 225 -16.81 -4.58 8.88
N ILE A 226 -18.14 -4.45 8.86
CA ILE A 226 -18.94 -4.69 10.07
C ILE A 226 -19.13 -6.17 10.32
N VAL A 227 -18.80 -6.58 11.55
CA VAL A 227 -18.93 -7.94 12.06
C VAL A 227 -20.05 -7.99 13.10
N ARG A 228 -20.83 -9.05 13.06
CA ARG A 228 -21.94 -9.25 13.99
C ARG A 228 -21.46 -9.29 15.44
N LYS A 229 -22.11 -8.49 16.32
CA LYS A 229 -21.80 -8.42 17.76
C LYS A 229 -21.79 -9.80 18.42
N LYS A 230 -22.81 -10.62 18.14
CA LYS A 230 -22.86 -11.98 18.70
C LYS A 230 -21.67 -12.85 18.28
N THR A 231 -21.20 -12.73 17.04
CA THR A 231 -20.02 -13.46 16.55
C THR A 231 -18.75 -13.03 17.32
N LEU A 232 -18.62 -11.73 17.61
CA LEU A 232 -17.54 -11.22 18.44
C LEU A 232 -17.60 -11.77 19.87
N GLU A 233 -18.77 -11.70 20.51
CA GLU A 233 -18.99 -12.16 21.89
C GLU A 233 -18.77 -13.66 22.03
N ASP A 234 -19.35 -14.49 21.15
CA ASP A 234 -19.21 -15.96 21.16
C ASP A 234 -17.75 -16.42 21.02
N ASN A 235 -16.87 -15.57 20.47
CA ASN A 235 -15.45 -15.89 20.24
C ASN A 235 -14.50 -15.04 21.11
N ASN A 236 -14.98 -14.45 22.20
CA ASN A 236 -14.19 -13.57 23.08
C ASN A 236 -13.45 -12.48 22.29
N TYR A 237 -14.10 -11.92 21.28
CA TYR A 237 -13.58 -10.87 20.39
C TYR A 237 -12.31 -11.24 19.59
N ASN A 238 -11.94 -12.54 19.50
CA ASN A 238 -10.81 -13.01 18.73
C ASN A 238 -11.25 -14.00 17.65
N LEU A 239 -11.30 -13.52 16.39
CA LEU A 239 -11.85 -14.27 15.28
C LEU A 239 -10.80 -15.04 14.46
N ARG A 240 -9.53 -15.09 14.92
CA ARG A 240 -8.44 -15.72 14.14
C ARG A 240 -8.70 -17.19 13.80
N LYS A 241 -9.47 -17.89 14.62
CA LYS A 241 -9.82 -19.32 14.43
C LYS A 241 -11.22 -19.53 13.85
N VAL A 242 -11.94 -18.46 13.52
CA VAL A 242 -13.31 -18.51 12.99
C VAL A 242 -13.26 -18.47 11.47
N ALA A 243 -13.59 -19.59 10.82
CA ALA A 243 -13.49 -19.72 9.35
C ALA A 243 -14.65 -19.02 8.61
N ASP A 244 -15.85 -19.04 9.17
CA ASP A 244 -17.07 -18.52 8.56
C ASP A 244 -17.63 -17.38 9.41
N ILE A 245 -17.06 -16.18 9.24
CA ILE A 245 -17.54 -14.97 9.91
C ILE A 245 -18.69 -14.39 9.07
N PRO A 246 -19.95 -14.34 9.58
CA PRO A 246 -21.05 -13.78 8.85
C PRO A 246 -20.84 -12.32 8.49
N GLY A 247 -21.03 -11.95 7.23
CA GLY A 247 -20.97 -10.59 6.72
C GLY A 247 -22.27 -10.13 6.07
N THR A 248 -22.42 -8.83 5.87
CA THR A 248 -23.57 -8.22 5.21
C THR A 248 -23.38 -8.01 3.72
N GLY A 249 -22.15 -8.19 3.21
CA GLY A 249 -21.73 -7.86 1.85
C GLY A 249 -22.44 -8.59 0.72
N PRO A 250 -22.12 -8.25 -0.54
CA PRO A 250 -22.82 -8.75 -1.73
C PRO A 250 -22.62 -10.24 -2.00
N PHE A 251 -21.53 -10.82 -1.49
CA PHE A 251 -21.22 -12.25 -1.68
C PHE A 251 -21.05 -12.97 -0.34
N LYS A 252 -21.19 -14.29 -0.37
CA LYS A 252 -20.92 -15.18 0.76
C LYS A 252 -20.06 -16.35 0.34
N SER A 253 -19.24 -16.87 1.24
CA SER A 253 -18.43 -18.06 1.05
C SER A 253 -19.30 -19.31 0.91
N VAL A 254 -19.02 -20.17 -0.07
CA VAL A 254 -19.72 -21.45 -0.25
C VAL A 254 -18.77 -22.65 -0.31
N ARG A 255 -17.52 -22.45 -0.75
CA ARG A 255 -16.52 -23.51 -0.81
C ARG A 255 -15.13 -22.92 -0.74
N ARG A 256 -14.28 -23.57 0.05
CA ARG A 256 -12.86 -23.26 0.08
C ARG A 256 -12.04 -24.54 -0.02
N VAL A 257 -11.10 -24.55 -0.95
CA VAL A 257 -10.03 -25.54 -1.03
C VAL A 257 -8.74 -24.84 -0.68
N GLU A 258 -8.13 -25.24 0.42
CA GLU A 258 -6.94 -24.56 0.96
C GLU A 258 -5.81 -24.54 -0.06
N ASN A 259 -5.15 -23.41 -0.21
CA ASN A 259 -4.09 -23.15 -1.18
C ASN A 259 -4.47 -23.31 -2.67
N GLU A 260 -5.74 -23.43 -3.00
CA GLU A 260 -6.20 -23.62 -4.37
C GLU A 260 -7.23 -22.58 -4.80
N VAL A 261 -8.45 -22.61 -4.22
CA VAL A 261 -9.55 -21.74 -4.64
C VAL A 261 -10.51 -21.45 -3.49
N TRP A 262 -11.02 -20.21 -3.47
CA TRP A 262 -12.13 -19.81 -2.62
C TRP A 262 -13.30 -19.35 -3.48
N VAL A 263 -14.45 -20.01 -3.35
CA VAL A 263 -15.64 -19.78 -4.16
C VAL A 263 -16.67 -19.01 -3.36
N MET A 264 -17.11 -17.92 -3.93
CA MET A 264 -18.16 -17.06 -3.42
C MET A 264 -19.39 -17.13 -4.32
N GLU A 265 -20.59 -17.06 -3.75
CA GLU A 265 -21.84 -16.85 -4.48
C GLU A 265 -22.52 -15.57 -4.06
N LYS A 266 -23.31 -14.97 -4.95
CA LYS A 266 -24.05 -13.76 -4.63
C LYS A 266 -25.08 -14.00 -3.53
N LYS A 267 -25.23 -13.02 -2.65
CA LYS A 267 -26.21 -13.03 -1.58
C LYS A 267 -27.55 -12.54 -2.13
N LYS A 268 -28.59 -13.40 -2.11
CA LYS A 268 -29.91 -13.12 -2.71
C LYS A 268 -30.66 -12.00 -2.04
N ASP A 269 -30.42 -11.79 -0.75
CA ASP A 269 -31.05 -10.80 0.12
C ASP A 269 -30.16 -9.57 0.36
N TYR A 270 -29.18 -9.32 -0.52
CA TYR A 270 -28.33 -8.14 -0.42
C TYR A 270 -29.17 -6.86 -0.44
N TRP A 271 -28.83 -5.90 0.41
CA TRP A 271 -29.61 -4.69 0.61
C TRP A 271 -29.70 -3.80 -0.64
N ASN A 272 -28.61 -3.71 -1.44
CA ASN A 272 -28.65 -3.03 -2.73
C ASN A 272 -29.17 -3.99 -3.80
N LYS A 273 -30.45 -3.85 -4.13
CA LYS A 273 -31.16 -4.78 -5.02
C LYS A 273 -30.65 -4.81 -6.46
N ASN A 274 -29.87 -3.79 -6.88
CA ASN A 274 -29.25 -3.76 -8.21
C ASN A 274 -27.94 -4.56 -8.25
N LEU A 275 -27.36 -4.93 -7.11
CA LEU A 275 -26.06 -5.55 -6.97
C LEU A 275 -26.13 -6.90 -6.21
N PRO A 276 -25.13 -7.75 -6.35
CA PRO A 276 -24.07 -7.72 -7.36
C PRO A 276 -24.61 -8.16 -8.74
N TYR A 277 -23.91 -7.77 -9.82
CA TYR A 277 -24.25 -8.23 -11.17
C TYR A 277 -23.82 -9.67 -11.40
N LEU A 278 -22.67 -10.07 -10.87
CA LEU A 278 -22.12 -11.43 -10.96
C LEU A 278 -22.95 -12.44 -10.14
N ASP A 279 -22.97 -13.70 -10.56
CA ASP A 279 -23.52 -14.81 -9.77
C ASP A 279 -22.54 -15.30 -8.70
N GLY A 280 -21.23 -15.11 -8.91
CA GLY A 280 -20.20 -15.51 -7.98
C GLY A 280 -18.80 -15.08 -8.39
N ILE A 281 -17.84 -15.40 -7.52
CA ILE A 281 -16.42 -15.14 -7.73
C ILE A 281 -15.62 -16.37 -7.32
N GLU A 282 -14.62 -16.74 -8.11
CA GLU A 282 -13.63 -17.73 -7.77
C GLU A 282 -12.27 -17.05 -7.59
N PHE A 283 -11.77 -17.01 -6.36
CA PHE A 283 -10.45 -16.49 -6.02
C PHE A 283 -9.43 -17.62 -6.06
N TYR A 284 -8.58 -17.65 -7.08
CA TYR A 284 -7.48 -18.60 -7.20
C TYR A 284 -6.25 -18.13 -6.43
N ASN A 285 -5.64 -19.05 -5.66
CA ASN A 285 -4.44 -18.74 -4.87
C ASN A 285 -3.21 -18.69 -5.77
N LEU A 286 -2.93 -17.51 -6.30
CA LEU A 286 -1.81 -17.20 -7.19
C LEU A 286 -0.97 -16.08 -6.62
N ILE A 287 0.33 -16.30 -6.45
CA ILE A 287 1.25 -15.37 -5.79
C ILE A 287 1.50 -14.12 -6.67
N PRO A 288 1.50 -12.89 -6.10
CA PRO A 288 1.84 -11.66 -6.85
C PRO A 288 3.22 -11.75 -7.47
N PHE A 289 3.37 -11.04 -8.59
CA PHE A 289 4.59 -11.00 -9.38
C PHE A 289 5.11 -12.39 -9.80
N SER A 290 4.32 -13.46 -9.61
CA SER A 290 4.75 -14.82 -9.99
C SER A 290 4.51 -15.11 -11.46
N PRO A 291 5.36 -15.96 -12.10
CA PRO A 291 5.11 -16.44 -13.44
C PRO A 291 3.80 -17.24 -13.58
N GLU A 292 3.34 -17.90 -12.52
CA GLU A 292 2.08 -18.65 -12.49
C GLU A 292 0.89 -17.72 -12.64
N LEU A 293 0.87 -16.58 -11.92
CA LEU A 293 -0.18 -15.55 -12.04
C LEU A 293 -0.20 -14.99 -13.46
N GLY A 294 0.97 -14.62 -13.98
CA GLY A 294 1.11 -14.13 -15.35
C GLY A 294 0.61 -15.14 -16.39
N SER A 295 0.99 -16.42 -16.27
CA SER A 295 0.55 -17.48 -17.16
C SER A 295 -0.94 -17.73 -17.07
N ALA A 296 -1.52 -17.68 -15.87
CA ALA A 296 -2.95 -17.91 -15.66
C ALA A 296 -3.82 -16.85 -16.35
N VAL A 297 -3.46 -15.56 -16.24
CA VAL A 297 -4.24 -14.49 -16.90
C VAL A 297 -4.03 -14.48 -18.41
N LEU A 298 -2.80 -14.71 -18.90
CA LEU A 298 -2.50 -14.73 -20.34
C LEU A 298 -3.16 -15.90 -21.06
N SER A 299 -3.37 -17.03 -20.38
CA SER A 299 -4.07 -18.23 -20.93
C SER A 299 -5.58 -18.22 -20.71
N ASN A 300 -6.15 -17.15 -20.14
CA ASN A 300 -7.56 -17.05 -19.77
C ASN A 300 -8.03 -18.13 -18.75
N ARG A 301 -7.11 -18.62 -17.92
CA ARG A 301 -7.47 -19.44 -16.75
C ARG A 301 -8.16 -18.57 -15.69
N VAL A 302 -7.73 -17.30 -15.57
CA VAL A 302 -8.40 -16.27 -14.78
C VAL A 302 -8.77 -15.09 -15.68
N ASP A 303 -9.86 -14.40 -15.32
CA ASP A 303 -10.38 -13.27 -16.07
C ASP A 303 -9.66 -11.96 -15.69
N TYR A 304 -9.14 -11.91 -14.45
CA TYR A 304 -8.49 -10.75 -13.86
C TYR A 304 -7.36 -11.18 -12.92
N ALA A 305 -6.21 -10.53 -13.05
CA ALA A 305 -5.05 -10.74 -12.20
C ALA A 305 -4.52 -9.40 -11.67
N ARG A 306 -4.36 -9.32 -10.36
CA ARG A 306 -3.76 -8.17 -9.68
C ARG A 306 -2.28 -8.39 -9.41
N ILE A 307 -1.53 -7.27 -9.41
CA ILE A 307 -0.12 -7.28 -9.01
C ILE A 307 0.70 -8.26 -9.86
N VAL A 308 0.59 -8.12 -11.18
CA VAL A 308 1.40 -8.91 -12.11
C VAL A 308 2.77 -8.28 -12.32
N ASP A 309 3.75 -9.10 -12.72
CA ASP A 309 5.07 -8.64 -13.09
C ASP A 309 5.05 -7.76 -14.36
N PRO A 310 6.04 -6.88 -14.56
CA PRO A 310 6.07 -5.97 -15.71
C PRO A 310 6.17 -6.69 -17.07
N VAL A 311 6.73 -7.91 -17.13
CA VAL A 311 6.82 -8.70 -18.37
C VAL A 311 5.44 -9.16 -18.78
N THR A 312 4.65 -9.68 -17.85
CA THR A 312 3.24 -10.05 -18.05
C THR A 312 2.41 -8.85 -18.50
N ALA A 313 2.56 -7.69 -17.85
CA ALA A 313 1.83 -6.49 -18.23
C ALA A 313 2.16 -6.03 -19.66
N ARG A 314 3.44 -6.02 -20.05
CA ARG A 314 3.86 -5.71 -21.44
C ARG A 314 3.25 -6.68 -22.46
N LYS A 315 3.22 -7.98 -22.13
CA LYS A 315 2.64 -9.00 -23.02
C LYS A 315 1.13 -8.85 -23.14
N ALA A 316 0.43 -8.60 -22.03
CA ALA A 316 -1.01 -8.33 -22.04
C ALA A 316 -1.37 -7.12 -22.90
N LYS A 317 -0.59 -6.03 -22.84
CA LYS A 317 -0.79 -4.82 -23.66
C LYS A 317 -0.76 -5.10 -25.16
N SER A 318 -0.05 -6.12 -25.61
CA SER A 318 0.04 -6.55 -27.01
C SER A 318 -0.89 -7.71 -27.36
N THR A 319 -1.65 -8.22 -26.41
CA THR A 319 -2.56 -9.36 -26.61
C THR A 319 -3.98 -8.86 -26.92
N PRO A 320 -4.57 -9.20 -28.09
CA PRO A 320 -5.95 -8.82 -28.40
C PRO A 320 -6.94 -9.29 -27.34
N GLY A 321 -7.88 -8.41 -26.96
CA GLY A 321 -8.89 -8.71 -25.95
C GLY A 321 -8.41 -8.60 -24.50
N MET A 322 -7.17 -8.19 -24.26
CA MET A 322 -6.66 -7.93 -22.92
C MET A 322 -6.42 -6.43 -22.69
N SER A 323 -6.40 -6.04 -21.44
CA SER A 323 -6.03 -4.70 -20.99
C SER A 323 -5.12 -4.78 -19.76
N THR A 324 -4.35 -3.73 -19.57
CA THR A 324 -3.48 -3.58 -18.40
C THR A 324 -3.42 -2.11 -17.99
N THR A 325 -3.23 -1.89 -16.71
CA THR A 325 -2.94 -0.55 -16.18
C THR A 325 -1.84 -0.64 -15.14
N ALA A 326 -1.05 0.44 -15.05
CA ALA A 326 -0.11 0.64 -13.96
C ALA A 326 -0.63 1.76 -13.08
N PHE A 327 -0.62 1.56 -11.77
CA PHE A 327 -1.03 2.57 -10.82
C PHE A 327 -0.17 2.51 -9.55
N ASN A 328 -0.19 3.59 -8.79
CA ASN A 328 0.68 3.74 -7.63
C ASN A 328 -0.04 3.22 -6.39
N GLN A 329 0.73 2.64 -5.48
CA GLN A 329 0.24 2.21 -4.17
C GLN A 329 0.84 3.08 -3.07
N SER A 330 0.08 3.34 -2.01
CA SER A 330 0.60 4.00 -0.81
C SER A 330 1.41 3.01 0.05
N VAL A 331 2.35 2.36 -0.61
CA VAL A 331 3.29 1.40 -0.01
C VAL A 331 4.71 1.88 -0.29
N ILE A 332 5.43 2.20 0.77
CA ILE A 332 6.85 2.52 0.71
C ILE A 332 7.66 1.28 1.06
N GLN A 333 8.64 0.95 0.24
CA GLN A 333 9.66 -0.01 0.60
C GLN A 333 10.72 0.70 1.41
N GLY A 334 11.04 0.19 2.59
CA GLY A 334 11.93 0.85 3.54
C GLY A 334 12.92 -0.08 4.20
N ILE A 335 14.04 0.48 4.63
CA ILE A 335 15.01 -0.22 5.47
C ILE A 335 14.98 0.45 6.83
N TRP A 336 14.44 -0.27 7.84
CA TRP A 336 14.48 0.18 9.22
C TRP A 336 15.87 0.06 9.80
N ILE A 337 16.22 1.03 10.62
CA ILE A 337 17.45 1.09 11.38
C ILE A 337 17.09 0.91 12.85
N ASN A 338 17.76 0.02 13.55
CA ASN A 338 17.49 -0.22 14.98
C ASN A 338 18.17 0.82 15.85
N ASP A 339 17.43 1.85 16.27
CA ASP A 339 17.91 2.99 17.05
C ASP A 339 18.44 2.62 18.45
N LYS A 340 18.05 1.45 18.98
CA LYS A 340 18.54 0.94 20.27
C LYS A 340 19.96 0.36 20.19
N LYS A 341 20.50 0.15 19.00
CA LYS A 341 21.80 -0.49 18.81
C LYS A 341 22.84 0.49 18.30
N LYS A 342 24.06 0.38 18.83
CA LYS A 342 25.21 1.06 18.23
C LYS A 342 25.54 0.45 16.87
N PRO A 343 25.90 1.26 15.88
CA PRO A 343 26.16 2.71 15.95
C PRO A 343 24.93 3.58 15.65
N PHE A 344 23.72 3.00 15.59
CA PHE A 344 22.51 3.66 15.12
C PHE A 344 21.80 4.52 16.18
N ASP A 345 22.29 4.54 17.41
CA ASP A 345 21.93 5.52 18.44
C ASP A 345 22.42 6.95 18.09
N ASP A 346 23.30 7.10 17.10
CA ASP A 346 23.77 8.39 16.59
C ASP A 346 23.02 8.81 15.31
N PRO A 347 22.26 9.92 15.31
CA PRO A 347 21.51 10.39 14.14
C PRO A 347 22.41 10.70 12.92
N ARG A 348 23.68 11.06 13.14
CA ARG A 348 24.65 11.30 12.05
C ARG A 348 24.92 10.02 11.26
N VAL A 349 24.98 8.87 11.94
CA VAL A 349 25.15 7.56 11.29
C VAL A 349 23.90 7.21 10.48
N ARG A 350 22.70 7.39 11.05
CA ARG A 350 21.43 7.15 10.34
C ARG A 350 21.32 8.02 9.09
N ARG A 351 21.64 9.32 9.22
CA ARG A 351 21.69 10.25 8.08
C ARG A 351 22.72 9.83 7.04
N ALA A 352 23.91 9.36 7.44
CA ALA A 352 24.95 8.87 6.51
C ALA A 352 24.45 7.66 5.71
N PHE A 353 23.76 6.71 6.34
CA PHE A 353 23.14 5.56 5.65
C PHE A 353 22.07 5.99 4.65
N HIS A 354 21.24 6.99 5.03
CA HIS A 354 20.22 7.57 4.14
C HIS A 354 20.85 8.18 2.88
N LEU A 355 21.97 8.89 3.03
CA LEU A 355 22.70 9.54 1.94
C LEU A 355 23.57 8.58 1.12
N ALA A 356 23.98 7.45 1.69
CA ALA A 356 24.76 6.44 0.97
C ALA A 356 23.93 5.65 -0.06
N MET A 357 22.61 5.74 0.00
CA MET A 357 21.67 5.05 -0.90
C MET A 357 21.43 5.86 -2.17
N ASP A 358 21.77 5.30 -3.32
CA ASP A 358 21.32 5.78 -4.63
C ASP A 358 19.94 5.17 -4.95
N ARG A 359 18.89 5.99 -4.80
CA ARG A 359 17.50 5.55 -4.98
C ARG A 359 17.14 5.27 -6.42
N HIS A 360 17.81 5.90 -7.37
CA HIS A 360 17.59 5.66 -8.80
C HIS A 360 18.09 4.26 -9.18
N VAL A 361 19.24 3.86 -8.66
CA VAL A 361 19.74 2.48 -8.80
C VAL A 361 18.82 1.49 -8.08
N MET A 362 18.31 1.83 -6.88
CA MET A 362 17.38 0.94 -6.16
C MET A 362 16.09 0.67 -6.96
N VAL A 363 15.57 1.64 -7.68
CA VAL A 363 14.43 1.46 -8.60
C VAL A 363 14.82 0.63 -9.82
N ASP A 364 15.98 0.89 -10.42
CA ASP A 364 16.42 0.21 -11.65
C ASP A 364 16.68 -1.28 -11.46
N VAL A 365 17.24 -1.72 -10.32
CA VAL A 365 17.52 -3.13 -10.06
C VAL A 365 16.28 -4.02 -9.97
N THR A 366 15.10 -3.44 -9.79
CA THR A 366 13.84 -4.19 -9.68
C THR A 366 12.87 -3.93 -10.85
N LYS A 367 13.25 -3.13 -11.84
CA LYS A 367 12.35 -2.70 -12.94
C LYS A 367 11.66 -3.84 -13.72
N ASP A 368 12.27 -5.02 -13.78
CA ASP A 368 11.70 -6.20 -14.45
C ASP A 368 10.99 -7.18 -13.50
N VAL A 369 11.13 -6.98 -12.19
CA VAL A 369 10.50 -7.81 -11.15
C VAL A 369 9.27 -7.11 -10.57
N ALA A 370 9.42 -5.84 -10.20
CA ALA A 370 8.35 -5.03 -9.63
C ALA A 370 8.55 -3.56 -10.03
N PRO A 371 7.54 -2.89 -10.56
CA PRO A 371 7.64 -1.48 -10.92
C PRO A 371 7.68 -0.62 -9.66
N MET A 372 8.60 0.34 -9.62
CA MET A 372 8.84 1.20 -8.45
C MET A 372 9.12 2.64 -8.87
N ARG A 373 9.01 3.57 -7.90
CA ARG A 373 9.32 5.00 -8.10
C ARG A 373 10.17 5.54 -6.97
N VAL A 374 11.05 6.46 -7.29
CA VAL A 374 11.75 7.27 -6.29
C VAL A 374 10.76 8.22 -5.64
N GLY A 375 10.82 8.32 -4.32
CA GLY A 375 10.03 9.25 -3.52
C GLY A 375 10.63 9.46 -2.14
N GLY A 376 10.14 10.47 -1.42
CA GLY A 376 10.54 10.77 -0.03
C GLY A 376 9.76 9.93 1.00
N PHE A 377 9.63 10.47 2.20
CA PHE A 377 8.90 9.84 3.30
C PHE A 377 7.38 9.89 3.13
N ILE A 378 6.87 10.78 2.29
CA ILE A 378 5.43 10.98 2.08
C ILE A 378 5.04 10.46 0.70
N TYR A 379 3.88 9.81 0.62
CA TYR A 379 3.34 9.25 -0.62
C TYR A 379 3.37 10.28 -1.75
N PRO A 380 4.10 10.03 -2.86
CA PRO A 380 4.45 11.05 -3.85
C PRO A 380 3.25 11.68 -4.57
N PHE A 381 2.09 11.03 -4.51
CA PHE A 381 0.87 11.49 -5.18
C PHE A 381 -0.16 12.08 -4.21
N SER A 382 0.15 12.16 -2.93
CA SER A 382 -0.68 12.89 -1.98
C SER A 382 -0.43 14.41 -2.10
N GLU A 383 -1.43 15.20 -1.73
CA GLU A 383 -1.29 16.66 -1.66
C GLU A 383 -0.23 17.12 -0.66
N PHE A 384 0.12 16.25 0.29
CA PHE A 384 1.11 16.51 1.34
C PHE A 384 2.54 16.28 0.86
N ALA A 385 2.75 15.52 -0.22
CA ALA A 385 4.08 15.17 -0.70
C ALA A 385 4.88 16.38 -1.19
N THR A 386 6.20 16.34 -1.00
CA THR A 386 7.11 17.26 -1.71
C THR A 386 7.01 16.98 -3.20
N PRO A 387 6.72 17.99 -4.05
CA PRO A 387 6.71 17.81 -5.50
C PRO A 387 8.02 17.17 -6.00
N THR A 388 7.90 16.21 -6.91
CA THR A 388 9.05 15.40 -7.39
C THR A 388 10.21 16.25 -7.92
N ASP A 389 9.90 17.35 -8.61
CA ASP A 389 10.91 18.28 -9.14
C ASP A 389 11.65 19.05 -8.03
N GLN A 390 11.05 19.23 -6.87
CA GLN A 390 11.67 19.82 -5.68
C GLN A 390 12.43 18.74 -4.89
N LEU A 391 11.85 17.55 -4.75
CA LEU A 391 12.50 16.42 -4.07
C LEU A 391 13.83 16.07 -4.72
N PHE A 392 13.90 16.00 -6.06
CA PHE A 392 15.12 15.66 -6.80
C PHE A 392 16.20 16.74 -6.76
N LYS A 393 15.92 17.90 -6.17
CA LYS A 393 16.95 18.90 -5.85
C LYS A 393 17.57 18.70 -4.47
N ARG A 394 16.94 17.89 -3.60
CA ARG A 394 17.46 17.61 -2.26
C ARG A 394 18.58 16.59 -2.31
N VAL A 395 19.58 16.77 -1.44
CA VAL A 395 20.70 15.83 -1.28
C VAL A 395 20.17 14.47 -0.83
N GLY A 396 20.55 13.42 -1.54
CA GLY A 396 20.09 12.04 -1.32
C GLY A 396 18.96 11.59 -2.26
N TYR A 397 18.41 12.52 -3.09
CA TYR A 397 17.38 12.20 -4.10
C TYR A 397 17.78 12.59 -5.52
N GLN A 398 18.95 13.21 -5.69
CA GLN A 398 19.49 13.61 -6.99
C GLN A 398 19.89 12.40 -7.82
N GLU A 399 19.87 12.53 -9.16
CA GLU A 399 20.39 11.49 -10.06
C GLU A 399 21.91 11.28 -9.90
N ASP A 400 22.66 12.36 -9.60
CA ASP A 400 24.07 12.28 -9.27
C ASP A 400 24.25 12.19 -7.74
N PRO A 401 24.66 11.03 -7.20
CA PRO A 401 24.81 10.82 -5.76
C PRO A 401 26.08 11.42 -5.16
N THR A 402 26.94 12.07 -5.96
CA THR A 402 28.29 12.52 -5.52
C THR A 402 28.23 13.42 -4.28
N ALA A 403 27.31 14.38 -4.26
CA ALA A 403 27.15 15.30 -3.11
C ALA A 403 26.67 14.55 -1.86
N ALA A 404 25.72 13.62 -2.02
CA ALA A 404 25.19 12.81 -0.93
C ALA A 404 26.27 11.90 -0.32
N ILE A 405 27.05 11.23 -1.15
CA ILE A 405 28.15 10.36 -0.71
C ILE A 405 29.22 11.17 0.03
N LYS A 406 29.54 12.37 -0.44
CA LYS A 406 30.50 13.25 0.24
C LYS A 406 30.01 13.65 1.63
N GLU A 407 28.74 14.02 1.76
CA GLU A 407 28.13 14.35 3.06
C GLU A 407 28.09 13.11 3.96
N ALA A 408 27.70 11.94 3.43
CA ALA A 408 27.68 10.69 4.18
C ALA A 408 29.05 10.35 4.80
N LYS A 409 30.14 10.45 4.04
CA LYS A 409 31.51 10.24 4.54
C LYS A 409 31.90 11.22 5.65
N ALA A 410 31.52 12.47 5.49
CA ALA A 410 31.80 13.49 6.51
C ALA A 410 31.03 13.19 7.82
N LEU A 411 29.77 12.78 7.73
CA LEU A 411 28.97 12.40 8.88
C LEU A 411 29.52 11.15 9.59
N MET A 412 29.94 10.11 8.84
CA MET A 412 30.58 8.92 9.40
C MET A 412 31.87 9.29 10.16
N THR A 413 32.70 10.16 9.57
CA THR A 413 33.92 10.64 10.22
C THR A 413 33.62 11.41 11.50
N ALA A 414 32.63 12.34 11.45
CA ALA A 414 32.21 13.13 12.60
C ALA A 414 31.60 12.29 13.73
N ALA A 415 30.98 11.15 13.39
CA ALA A 415 30.44 10.18 14.35
C ALA A 415 31.50 9.21 14.91
N GLY A 416 32.77 9.28 14.43
CA GLY A 416 33.85 8.39 14.86
C GLY A 416 33.97 7.08 14.06
N TYR A 417 33.24 6.95 12.96
CA TYR A 417 33.23 5.75 12.10
C TYR A 417 33.86 5.99 10.72
N GLY A 418 34.80 6.93 10.62
CA GLY A 418 35.49 7.24 9.36
C GLY A 418 36.26 6.07 8.74
N ASN A 419 36.57 5.03 9.53
CA ASN A 419 37.21 3.78 9.07
C ASN A 419 36.17 2.67 8.76
N GLY A 420 34.89 3.03 8.62
CA GLY A 420 33.81 2.12 8.34
C GLY A 420 33.29 1.33 9.55
N ILE A 421 32.34 0.42 9.28
CA ILE A 421 31.70 -0.46 10.26
C ILE A 421 31.67 -1.87 9.67
N LYS A 422 31.87 -2.90 10.51
CA LYS A 422 31.87 -4.30 10.06
C LYS A 422 30.89 -5.13 10.86
N GLY A 423 30.30 -6.13 10.19
CA GLY A 423 29.55 -7.20 10.84
C GLY A 423 28.11 -6.88 11.20
N LEU A 424 27.52 -5.82 10.62
CA LEU A 424 26.12 -5.51 10.84
C LEU A 424 25.20 -6.63 10.34
N ASP A 425 24.14 -6.97 11.10
CA ASP A 425 23.08 -7.89 10.70
C ASP A 425 22.03 -7.15 9.88
N PHE A 426 21.91 -7.49 8.61
CA PHE A 426 20.87 -6.97 7.73
C PHE A 426 19.83 -8.05 7.44
N MET A 427 18.73 -8.02 8.16
CA MET A 427 17.62 -8.96 8.02
C MET A 427 16.81 -8.70 6.78
N VAL A 428 16.63 -9.74 5.96
CA VAL A 428 15.96 -9.68 4.66
C VAL A 428 14.80 -10.67 4.63
N ARG A 429 13.59 -10.18 4.36
CA ARG A 429 12.45 -11.05 4.14
C ARG A 429 12.62 -11.83 2.83
N ASP A 430 12.25 -13.12 2.82
CA ASP A 430 12.42 -14.03 1.66
C ASP A 430 11.47 -13.68 0.50
N ILE A 431 11.71 -12.51 -0.10
CA ILE A 431 11.00 -12.00 -1.28
C ILE A 431 12.05 -11.54 -2.30
N ALA A 432 11.83 -11.85 -3.59
CA ALA A 432 12.81 -11.60 -4.65
C ALA A 432 13.26 -10.14 -4.74
N SER A 433 12.33 -9.17 -4.71
CA SER A 433 12.63 -7.75 -4.74
C SER A 433 13.43 -7.29 -3.51
N PHE A 434 13.09 -7.78 -2.32
CA PHE A 434 13.81 -7.44 -1.08
C PHE A 434 15.26 -7.94 -1.10
N LYS A 435 15.50 -9.14 -1.64
CA LYS A 435 16.87 -9.66 -1.83
C LYS A 435 17.68 -8.77 -2.78
N LEU A 436 17.08 -8.36 -3.91
CA LEU A 436 17.77 -7.48 -4.87
C LEU A 436 18.12 -6.13 -4.25
N TRP A 437 17.18 -5.47 -3.57
CA TRP A 437 17.43 -4.20 -2.89
C TRP A 437 18.49 -4.33 -1.80
N SER A 438 18.43 -5.40 -0.99
CA SER A 438 19.39 -5.60 0.09
C SER A 438 20.80 -5.83 -0.43
N GLN A 439 20.96 -6.58 -1.51
CA GLN A 439 22.25 -6.77 -2.17
C GLN A 439 22.79 -5.47 -2.78
N ALA A 440 21.93 -4.70 -3.46
CA ALA A 440 22.31 -3.41 -4.01
C ALA A 440 22.72 -2.41 -2.92
N PHE A 441 21.94 -2.32 -1.84
CA PHE A 441 22.27 -1.43 -0.73
C PHE A 441 23.52 -1.87 0.04
N GLN A 442 23.71 -3.17 0.26
CA GLN A 442 24.95 -3.72 0.83
C GLN A 442 26.18 -3.28 0.04
N ALA A 443 26.11 -3.36 -1.30
CA ALA A 443 27.20 -2.93 -2.17
C ALA A 443 27.43 -1.41 -2.07
N MET A 444 26.36 -0.60 -2.04
CA MET A 444 26.46 0.86 -1.86
C MET A 444 27.08 1.24 -0.52
N LEU A 445 26.69 0.59 0.57
CA LEU A 445 27.25 0.83 1.90
C LEU A 445 28.76 0.55 1.91
N GLN A 446 29.19 -0.57 1.32
CA GLN A 446 30.62 -0.92 1.22
C GLN A 446 31.38 0.09 0.37
N GLN A 447 30.83 0.46 -0.78
CA GLN A 447 31.52 1.35 -1.73
C GLN A 447 31.56 2.80 -1.25
N ASN A 448 30.46 3.28 -0.70
CA ASN A 448 30.25 4.69 -0.42
C ASN A 448 30.74 5.12 0.95
N ILE A 449 30.66 4.26 1.99
CA ILE A 449 30.99 4.61 3.38
C ILE A 449 31.73 3.51 4.13
N ASP A 450 32.29 2.52 3.43
CA ASP A 450 33.08 1.39 3.96
C ASP A 450 32.35 0.57 5.06
N VAL A 451 31.05 0.35 4.88
CA VAL A 451 30.24 -0.44 5.82
C VAL A 451 29.98 -1.83 5.27
N GLN A 452 30.25 -2.85 6.09
CA GLN A 452 30.03 -4.26 5.78
C GLN A 452 28.88 -4.82 6.60
N CYS A 453 27.85 -5.35 5.93
CA CYS A 453 26.74 -6.05 6.53
C CYS A 453 26.60 -7.48 6.01
N ASN A 454 26.06 -8.36 6.87
CA ASN A 454 25.75 -9.74 6.55
C ASN A 454 24.23 -9.83 6.26
N LEU A 455 23.86 -10.29 5.06
CA LEU A 455 22.46 -10.48 4.69
C LEU A 455 21.93 -11.77 5.33
N ARG A 456 20.93 -11.65 6.20
CA ARG A 456 20.23 -12.76 6.85
C ARG A 456 18.81 -12.87 6.31
N THR A 457 18.61 -13.80 5.36
CA THR A 457 17.29 -14.06 4.79
C THR A 457 16.45 -14.92 5.71
N VAL A 458 15.22 -14.47 6.00
CA VAL A 458 14.26 -15.13 6.90
C VAL A 458 12.87 -15.22 6.27
N VAL A 459 12.09 -16.21 6.70
CA VAL A 459 10.68 -16.34 6.33
C VAL A 459 9.84 -15.26 7.01
N GLU A 460 8.65 -15.00 6.49
CA GLU A 460 7.79 -13.89 6.92
C GLU A 460 7.48 -13.86 8.43
N SER A 461 7.14 -15.01 9.02
CA SER A 461 6.82 -15.07 10.46
C SER A 461 8.02 -14.69 11.34
N VAL A 462 9.21 -15.21 11.02
CA VAL A 462 10.45 -14.88 11.72
C VAL A 462 10.79 -13.40 11.53
N TRP A 463 10.54 -12.84 10.34
CA TRP A 463 10.79 -11.43 10.09
C TRP A 463 9.96 -10.54 11.04
N PHE A 464 8.67 -10.81 11.18
CA PHE A 464 7.81 -10.01 12.08
C PHE A 464 8.19 -10.17 13.55
N ASP A 465 8.54 -11.37 13.99
CA ASP A 465 8.97 -11.64 15.38
C ASP A 465 10.28 -10.91 15.68
N ASP A 466 11.29 -11.02 14.81
CA ASP A 466 12.58 -10.37 14.95
C ASP A 466 12.48 -8.84 14.84
N ALA A 467 11.64 -8.32 13.91
CA ALA A 467 11.43 -6.89 13.75
C ALA A 467 10.80 -6.28 15.02
N THR A 468 9.77 -6.93 15.56
CA THR A 468 9.10 -6.48 16.80
C THR A 468 10.02 -6.55 18.02
N SER A 469 10.88 -7.57 18.08
CA SER A 469 11.82 -7.78 19.21
C SER A 469 13.12 -7.00 19.07
N GLY A 470 13.42 -6.41 17.91
CA GLY A 470 14.66 -5.69 17.64
C GLY A 470 15.88 -6.62 17.41
N HIS A 471 15.67 -7.85 16.94
CA HIS A 471 16.75 -8.81 16.65
C HIS A 471 17.34 -8.58 15.25
N PHE A 472 17.74 -7.35 14.96
CA PHE A 472 18.40 -6.93 13.71
C PHE A 472 19.18 -5.63 13.96
N ASP A 473 20.08 -5.27 13.05
CA ASP A 473 20.69 -3.94 12.97
C ASP A 473 20.01 -3.12 11.88
N LEU A 474 19.82 -3.74 10.71
CA LEU A 474 19.00 -3.23 9.60
C LEU A 474 17.97 -4.29 9.24
N CYS A 475 16.74 -3.89 8.86
CA CYS A 475 15.79 -4.82 8.26
C CYS A 475 15.00 -4.15 7.12
N ILE A 476 14.78 -4.90 6.02
CA ILE A 476 14.00 -4.40 4.89
C ILE A 476 12.58 -4.93 4.93
N GLY A 477 11.63 -4.06 4.63
CA GLY A 477 10.21 -4.40 4.57
C GLY A 477 9.38 -3.31 3.90
N ALA A 478 8.06 -3.43 4.02
CA ALA A 478 7.10 -2.48 3.45
C ALA A 478 6.35 -1.73 4.56
N ILE A 479 6.22 -0.43 4.41
CA ILE A 479 5.32 0.42 5.19
C ILE A 479 4.06 0.61 4.36
N VAL A 480 2.94 0.19 4.91
CA VAL A 480 1.65 0.25 4.25
C VAL A 480 0.79 1.30 4.92
N SER A 481 0.39 2.31 4.17
CA SER A 481 -0.61 3.28 4.63
C SER A 481 -1.99 2.83 4.19
N THR A 482 -2.95 2.86 5.12
CA THR A 482 -4.36 2.58 4.84
C THR A 482 -5.13 3.83 4.48
N LEU A 483 -4.53 5.00 4.71
CA LEU A 483 -5.06 6.31 4.35
C LEU A 483 -4.01 7.08 3.53
N LEU A 484 -4.44 8.06 2.74
CA LEU A 484 -3.51 9.00 2.10
C LEU A 484 -2.95 10.05 3.04
N ASP A 485 -3.49 10.11 4.23
CA ASP A 485 -3.10 11.07 5.24
C ASP A 485 -1.84 10.61 5.98
N PRO A 486 -0.77 11.45 6.04
CA PRO A 486 0.47 11.09 6.74
C PRO A 486 0.30 10.76 8.22
N SER A 487 -0.74 11.26 8.90
CA SER A 487 -1.01 10.90 10.30
C SER A 487 -1.17 9.40 10.52
N ASP A 488 -1.64 8.65 9.51
CA ASP A 488 -1.76 7.20 9.57
C ASP A 488 -0.39 6.56 9.87
N TYR A 489 0.55 6.72 8.94
CA TYR A 489 1.85 6.06 9.09
C TYR A 489 2.80 6.79 10.04
N PHE A 490 2.66 8.10 10.27
CA PHE A 490 3.42 8.79 11.31
C PHE A 490 3.14 8.23 12.70
N ASN A 491 1.85 7.99 13.01
CA ASN A 491 1.46 7.41 14.29
C ASN A 491 1.74 5.90 14.38
N ALA A 492 1.57 5.14 13.29
CA ALA A 492 1.71 3.69 13.31
C ALA A 492 3.15 3.20 13.27
N TRP A 493 4.05 3.91 12.54
CA TRP A 493 5.36 3.41 12.15
C TRP A 493 6.54 4.18 12.72
N TYR A 494 6.35 5.47 13.12
CA TYR A 494 7.46 6.36 13.48
C TYR A 494 7.35 6.96 14.89
N ARG A 495 6.45 6.45 15.71
CA ARG A 495 6.31 6.87 17.11
C ARG A 495 6.48 5.69 18.05
N PRO A 496 7.06 5.90 19.27
CA PRO A 496 7.29 4.83 20.24
C PRO A 496 6.05 4.04 20.67
N SER A 497 4.86 4.61 20.52
CA SER A 497 3.58 3.94 20.83
C SER A 497 2.91 3.33 19.58
N GLY A 498 3.55 3.43 18.42
CA GLY A 498 3.04 2.90 17.18
C GLY A 498 3.08 1.37 17.16
N PRO A 499 2.01 0.71 16.71
CA PRO A 499 1.95 -0.76 16.69
C PRO A 499 2.95 -1.41 15.73
N GLN A 500 3.62 -0.62 14.90
CA GLN A 500 4.55 -1.06 13.86
C GLN A 500 5.87 -0.26 13.89
N ASP A 501 6.21 0.32 15.06
CA ASP A 501 7.50 0.97 15.27
C ASP A 501 8.60 -0.11 15.43
N TYR A 502 9.21 -0.49 14.32
CA TYR A 502 10.35 -1.43 14.30
C TYR A 502 11.69 -0.71 14.43
N SER A 503 11.75 0.60 14.22
CA SER A 503 12.98 1.39 14.38
C SER A 503 13.33 1.65 15.85
N PHE A 504 12.34 1.65 16.73
CA PHE A 504 12.44 2.12 18.11
C PHE A 504 12.87 3.58 18.24
N TRP A 505 12.69 4.34 17.16
CA TRP A 505 13.06 5.74 17.10
C TRP A 505 12.15 6.61 17.98
N ASN A 506 12.77 7.55 18.69
CA ASN A 506 12.04 8.47 19.56
C ASN A 506 12.58 9.89 19.44
N ASN A 507 12.01 10.66 18.53
CA ASN A 507 12.33 12.07 18.38
C ASN A 507 11.20 12.94 18.95
N ALA A 508 11.49 13.65 20.06
CA ALA A 508 10.49 14.45 20.78
C ALA A 508 9.86 15.53 19.88
N LYS A 509 10.66 16.20 19.05
CA LYS A 509 10.15 17.26 18.15
C LYS A 509 9.20 16.70 17.09
N PHE A 510 9.52 15.53 16.54
CA PHE A 510 8.64 14.82 15.61
C PHE A 510 7.33 14.42 16.31
N ASN A 511 7.39 13.86 17.50
CA ASN A 511 6.22 13.48 18.27
C ASN A 511 5.28 14.66 18.53
N ASP A 512 5.85 15.80 18.96
CA ASP A 512 5.09 17.04 19.20
C ASP A 512 4.44 17.58 17.91
N LEU A 513 5.15 17.50 16.77
CA LEU A 513 4.59 17.88 15.47
C LEU A 513 3.44 16.98 15.05
N VAL A 514 3.55 15.65 15.26
CA VAL A 514 2.47 14.71 14.91
C VAL A 514 1.23 14.99 15.77
N ASP A 515 1.37 15.32 17.05
CA ASP A 515 0.23 15.70 17.89
C ASP A 515 -0.46 16.98 17.42
N GLN A 516 0.31 17.96 16.91
CA GLN A 516 -0.22 19.17 16.29
C GLN A 516 -0.90 18.86 14.94
N ILE A 517 -0.26 18.07 14.06
CA ILE A 517 -0.81 17.62 12.77
C ILE A 517 -2.16 16.94 12.98
N ASP A 518 -2.26 16.12 14.01
CA ASP A 518 -3.46 15.34 14.32
C ASP A 518 -4.67 16.21 14.72
N THR A 519 -4.45 17.40 15.24
CA THR A 519 -5.50 18.30 15.73
C THR A 519 -5.67 19.58 14.90
N GLU A 520 -4.75 19.90 13.98
CA GLU A 520 -4.86 21.08 13.12
C GLU A 520 -5.94 20.88 12.05
N LEU A 521 -6.90 21.81 12.02
CA LEU A 521 -8.04 21.79 11.09
C LEU A 521 -7.82 22.67 9.85
N ASP A 522 -6.91 23.65 9.92
CA ASP A 522 -6.55 24.48 8.76
C ASP A 522 -5.64 23.68 7.81
N PRO A 523 -6.07 23.41 6.57
CA PRO A 523 -5.31 22.56 5.64
C PRO A 523 -3.90 23.10 5.33
N ALA A 524 -3.75 24.43 5.22
CA ALA A 524 -2.47 25.04 4.88
C ALA A 524 -1.48 24.94 6.04
N LYS A 525 -1.94 25.20 7.26
CA LYS A 525 -1.11 25.04 8.47
C LYS A 525 -0.75 23.56 8.68
N ARG A 526 -1.71 22.66 8.51
CA ARG A 526 -1.49 21.23 8.63
C ARG A 526 -0.43 20.75 7.65
N LYS A 527 -0.50 21.19 6.39
CA LYS A 527 0.51 20.88 5.37
C LYS A 527 1.89 21.43 5.76
N ALA A 528 1.98 22.62 6.34
CA ALA A 528 3.25 23.17 6.82
C ALA A 528 3.86 22.36 7.97
N LEU A 529 3.05 21.88 8.92
CA LEU A 529 3.49 21.00 10.00
C LEU A 529 4.01 19.64 9.48
N ILE A 530 3.31 19.05 8.49
CA ILE A 530 3.74 17.82 7.84
C ILE A 530 5.09 17.99 7.14
N ARG A 531 5.35 19.14 6.50
CA ARG A 531 6.66 19.45 5.92
C ARG A 531 7.77 19.50 6.95
N GLN A 532 7.53 20.13 8.10
CA GLN A 532 8.50 20.16 9.19
C GLN A 532 8.78 18.77 9.75
N ALA A 533 7.77 17.90 9.85
CA ALA A 533 7.95 16.51 10.24
C ALA A 533 8.81 15.74 9.22
N GLU A 534 8.56 15.91 7.91
CA GLU A 534 9.37 15.32 6.84
C GLU A 534 10.84 15.78 6.91
N GLU A 535 11.10 17.07 7.18
CA GLU A 535 12.45 17.62 7.32
C GLU A 535 13.21 16.98 8.51
N ILE A 536 12.53 16.75 9.63
CA ILE A 536 13.13 16.02 10.77
C ILE A 536 13.51 14.59 10.35
N MET A 537 12.62 13.88 9.67
CA MET A 537 12.88 12.51 9.22
C MET A 537 14.04 12.44 8.20
N GLU A 538 14.24 13.46 7.39
CA GLU A 538 15.39 13.51 6.48
C GLU A 538 16.72 13.71 7.22
N GLN A 539 16.73 14.50 8.31
CA GLN A 539 17.94 14.75 9.09
C GLN A 539 18.24 13.64 10.10
N ASP A 540 17.21 12.97 10.57
CA ASP A 540 17.27 11.92 11.60
C ASP A 540 16.32 10.76 11.18
N PRO A 541 16.69 9.98 10.14
CA PRO A 541 15.77 9.02 9.54
C PRO A 541 15.51 7.79 10.42
N PRO A 542 14.25 7.51 10.78
CA PRO A 542 13.85 6.27 11.46
C PRO A 542 13.87 5.06 10.52
N VAL A 543 13.71 5.32 9.25
CA VAL A 543 13.71 4.36 8.15
C VAL A 543 14.37 5.00 6.93
N LEU A 544 14.99 4.20 6.09
CA LEU A 544 15.52 4.66 4.82
C LEU A 544 14.46 4.38 3.73
N PRO A 545 13.78 5.39 3.17
CA PRO A 545 12.87 5.17 2.06
C PRO A 545 13.66 4.69 0.83
N VAL A 546 13.36 3.48 0.38
CA VAL A 546 13.98 2.86 -0.80
C VAL A 546 13.26 3.34 -2.06
N CYS A 547 11.97 3.06 -2.14
CA CYS A 547 11.11 3.42 -3.26
C CYS A 547 9.64 3.29 -2.88
N TRP A 548 8.77 3.86 -3.71
CA TRP A 548 7.32 3.68 -3.63
C TRP A 548 6.83 2.67 -4.65
N GLU A 549 5.88 1.83 -4.21
CA GLU A 549 5.36 0.74 -5.03
C GLU A 549 4.46 1.26 -6.14
N GLN A 550 4.65 0.68 -7.32
CA GLN A 550 3.75 0.77 -8.44
C GLN A 550 3.34 -0.65 -8.81
N ILE A 551 2.08 -0.89 -9.10
CA ILE A 551 1.59 -2.22 -9.47
C ILE A 551 0.94 -2.20 -10.84
N ASN A 552 0.94 -3.38 -11.49
CA ASN A 552 0.22 -3.60 -12.73
C ASN A 552 -0.89 -4.59 -12.49
N ASP A 553 -2.09 -4.25 -12.96
CA ASP A 553 -3.19 -5.19 -13.08
C ASP A 553 -3.42 -5.54 -14.54
N VAL A 554 -3.89 -6.77 -14.80
CA VAL A 554 -4.18 -7.29 -16.14
C VAL A 554 -5.53 -7.97 -16.12
N TRP A 555 -6.38 -7.68 -17.12
CA TRP A 555 -7.71 -8.28 -17.25
C TRP A 555 -8.11 -8.46 -18.71
N TRP A 556 -9.06 -9.34 -18.91
CA TRP A 556 -9.73 -9.49 -20.19
C TRP A 556 -10.80 -8.41 -20.36
N THR A 557 -10.90 -7.77 -21.53
CA THR A 557 -11.72 -6.58 -21.77
C THR A 557 -13.23 -6.81 -21.65
N TYR A 558 -13.69 -8.05 -21.60
CA TYR A 558 -15.06 -8.40 -21.26
C TYR A 558 -15.38 -8.23 -19.75
N LEU A 559 -14.38 -8.11 -18.88
CA LEU A 559 -14.58 -7.65 -17.52
C LEU A 559 -14.87 -6.15 -17.56
N LYS A 560 -16.01 -5.76 -17.02
CA LYS A 560 -16.51 -4.40 -16.91
C LYS A 560 -16.69 -4.00 -15.45
N GLY A 561 -16.86 -2.69 -15.18
CA GLY A 561 -17.00 -2.17 -13.83
C GLY A 561 -15.66 -2.03 -13.09
N TYR A 562 -14.57 -2.55 -13.63
CA TYR A 562 -13.25 -2.42 -13.04
C TYR A 562 -12.72 -0.98 -13.21
N ASN A 563 -12.33 -0.38 -12.08
CA ASN A 563 -11.66 0.91 -12.05
C ASN A 563 -10.47 0.84 -11.09
N PRO A 564 -9.23 1.07 -11.55
CA PRO A 564 -8.05 0.98 -10.70
C PRO A 564 -8.04 2.06 -9.62
N TYR A 565 -7.48 1.75 -8.47
CA TYR A 565 -7.36 2.67 -7.33
C TYR A 565 -5.95 2.68 -6.76
N ASP A 566 -5.51 3.85 -6.33
CA ASP A 566 -4.12 4.13 -5.92
C ASP A 566 -3.83 3.83 -4.44
N TYR A 567 -4.75 3.18 -3.68
CA TYR A 567 -4.58 3.00 -2.25
C TYR A 567 -4.56 1.53 -1.84
N PHE A 568 -3.60 1.16 -1.02
CA PHE A 568 -3.51 -0.20 -0.50
C PHE A 568 -4.67 -0.55 0.43
N GLY A 569 -5.20 0.39 1.19
CA GLY A 569 -6.26 0.14 2.17
C GLY A 569 -7.68 0.07 1.62
N LEU A 570 -7.89 0.33 0.32
CA LEU A 570 -9.21 0.46 -0.28
C LEU A 570 -9.72 -0.83 -0.94
N TYR A 571 -9.55 -1.98 -0.31
CA TYR A 571 -10.07 -3.24 -0.85
C TYR A 571 -11.60 -3.34 -0.82
N ASP A 572 -12.27 -2.51 -0.03
CA ASP A 572 -13.71 -2.31 -0.09
C ASP A 572 -14.17 -1.70 -1.43
N VAL A 573 -13.30 -0.91 -2.08
CA VAL A 573 -13.50 -0.45 -3.46
C VAL A 573 -13.57 -1.65 -4.41
N ALA A 574 -12.81 -2.70 -4.13
CA ALA A 574 -12.74 -3.94 -4.90
C ALA A 574 -13.61 -5.05 -4.29
N ARG A 575 -14.82 -4.71 -3.81
CA ARG A 575 -15.82 -5.74 -3.42
C ARG A 575 -16.42 -6.48 -4.61
N GLU A 576 -16.02 -6.11 -5.83
CA GLU A 576 -16.45 -6.69 -7.10
C GLU A 576 -17.98 -6.61 -7.31
N ASP A 577 -18.70 -5.89 -6.46
CA ASP A 577 -20.14 -5.76 -6.50
C ASP A 577 -20.67 -5.05 -7.77
N ILE A 578 -19.88 -4.11 -8.32
CA ILE A 578 -20.18 -3.41 -9.57
C ILE A 578 -19.54 -4.06 -10.81
N PHE A 579 -18.82 -5.16 -10.65
CA PHE A 579 -18.21 -5.88 -11.77
C PHE A 579 -19.26 -6.71 -12.52
N TRP A 580 -19.08 -6.83 -13.83
CA TRP A 580 -19.91 -7.67 -14.67
C TRP A 580 -19.13 -8.19 -15.88
N LEU A 581 -19.63 -9.27 -16.50
CA LEU A 581 -18.95 -9.94 -17.59
C LEU A 581 -19.70 -9.71 -18.89
N ASP A 582 -19.08 -9.00 -19.86
CA ASP A 582 -19.59 -8.82 -21.21
C ASP A 582 -19.16 -10.00 -22.11
N LYS A 583 -19.48 -11.21 -21.64
CA LYS A 583 -19.32 -12.44 -22.45
C LYS A 583 -20.59 -12.65 -23.24
N ALA A 584 -20.42 -13.01 -24.54
CA ALA A 584 -21.52 -13.36 -25.44
C ALA A 584 -22.25 -14.62 -24.98
#